data_7d7453000c4805af6f4f79741c83e18f
#
_entry.id   7d7453000c4805af6f4f79741c83e18f
#
_cell.length_a   1.000
_cell.length_b   1.000
_cell.length_c   1.000
_cell.angle_alpha   90.00
_cell.angle_beta   90.00
_cell.angle_gamma   90.00
#
_symmetry.space_group_name_H-M   'P 1'
#
loop_
_entity.id
_entity.type
_entity.pdbx_description
1 polymer ?
#
loop_
_entity_poly.entity_id
_entity_poly.type
_entity_poly.pdbx_seq_one_letter_code
_entity_poly.pdbx_strand_id
1 'polypeptide(L)'
;AKWKGNELFVPAGRYRCPQPYHIEPDWSAASYWYELVALSPDPAAHVLLRGLRAESVQGDAACAELFAPLGVKTTFTEAGAVLTKCTPTANGVFVRDFSATPDLAQTLVVTCALLGRAFRFTGLASLHIKETDRIAALQNELRQFGIVLHSPEHDTLEFTPAPQASTSFTQTSPPFEGNTSTPTIHTYNDHRMALSFAPAALVVGPIEICCPEVVSKSYPRFWEDLQRLTP
;
A
#
# COMPACT_ATOMS: atom_id res chain seq x y z
N ALA A 1 13.38 5.14 30.21
CA ALA A 1 14.11 4.07 29.53
C ALA A 1 15.43 4.59 28.96
N LYS A 2 16.43 3.72 28.83
CA LYS A 2 17.73 4.05 28.25
C LYS A 2 18.15 2.95 27.28
N TRP A 3 18.58 3.34 26.08
CA TRP A 3 19.16 2.43 25.11
C TRP A 3 20.66 2.27 25.35
N LYS A 4 21.16 1.03 25.21
CA LYS A 4 22.59 0.70 25.19
C LYS A 4 22.81 -0.36 24.10
N GLY A 5 23.27 0.06 22.93
CA GLY A 5 23.32 -0.83 21.76
C GLY A 5 21.91 -1.35 21.41
N ASN A 6 21.74 -2.67 21.35
CA ASN A 6 20.46 -3.33 21.07
C ASN A 6 19.63 -3.63 22.35
N GLU A 7 20.09 -3.16 23.51
CA GLU A 7 19.43 -3.37 24.78
C GLU A 7 18.65 -2.12 25.20
N LEU A 8 17.40 -2.30 25.64
CA LEU A 8 16.59 -1.26 26.26
C LEU A 8 16.46 -1.54 27.76
N PHE A 9 17.06 -0.69 28.57
CA PHE A 9 16.90 -0.73 30.01
C PHE A 9 15.71 0.12 30.45
N VAL A 10 14.70 -0.53 31.08
CA VAL A 10 13.52 0.12 31.64
C VAL A 10 13.58 -0.08 33.16
N PRO A 11 13.89 0.97 33.96
CA PRO A 11 13.88 0.85 35.43
C PRO A 11 12.46 0.63 35.94
N ALA A 12 12.35 -0.06 37.06
CA ALA A 12 11.06 -0.20 37.74
C ALA A 12 10.49 1.18 38.10
N GLY A 13 9.19 1.36 37.87
CA GLY A 13 8.54 2.64 38.11
C GLY A 13 7.05 2.60 37.80
N ARG A 14 6.39 3.74 37.93
CA ARG A 14 4.99 3.93 37.58
C ARG A 14 4.90 4.87 36.38
N TYR A 15 4.06 4.54 35.43
CA TYR A 15 3.70 5.47 34.36
C TYR A 15 2.93 6.67 34.92
N ARG A 16 3.26 7.84 34.42
CA ARG A 16 2.54 9.09 34.73
C ARG A 16 2.14 9.71 33.41
N CYS A 17 0.85 9.87 33.22
CA CYS A 17 0.29 10.59 32.07
C CYS A 17 -0.40 11.85 32.62
N PRO A 18 0.29 13.01 32.69
CA PRO A 18 -0.25 14.22 33.26
C PRO A 18 -1.35 14.86 32.41
N GLN A 19 -1.46 14.47 31.15
CA GLN A 19 -2.50 14.92 30.22
C GLN A 19 -3.03 13.73 29.39
N PRO A 20 -4.27 13.82 28.87
CA PRO A 20 -4.80 12.82 27.96
C PRO A 20 -3.86 12.64 26.77
N TYR A 21 -3.52 11.39 26.45
CA TYR A 21 -2.73 11.05 25.29
C TYR A 21 -3.66 10.75 24.11
N HIS A 22 -3.48 11.45 23.00
CA HIS A 22 -4.18 11.17 21.76
C HIS A 22 -3.40 10.14 20.95
N ILE A 23 -4.01 8.98 20.71
CA ILE A 23 -3.45 7.97 19.83
C ILE A 23 -3.54 8.47 18.40
N GLU A 24 -2.43 8.42 17.67
CA GLU A 24 -2.40 8.76 16.25
C GLU A 24 -3.23 7.76 15.43
N PRO A 25 -3.92 8.21 14.38
CA PRO A 25 -4.46 7.29 13.37
C PRO A 25 -3.35 6.46 12.73
N ASP A 26 -3.74 5.28 12.23
CA ASP A 26 -2.81 4.29 11.68
C ASP A 26 -2.32 4.69 10.28
N TRP A 27 -1.02 4.92 10.14
CA TRP A 27 -0.38 5.24 8.87
C TRP A 27 -0.28 4.04 7.93
N SER A 28 -0.20 2.81 8.45
CA SER A 28 -0.29 1.62 7.58
C SER A 28 -1.65 1.56 6.89
N ALA A 29 -2.73 1.82 7.65
CA ALA A 29 -4.08 1.90 7.09
C ALA A 29 -4.24 3.06 6.10
N ALA A 30 -3.53 4.17 6.30
CA ALA A 30 -3.53 5.30 5.37
C ALA A 30 -3.01 4.91 3.98
N SER A 31 -2.05 3.98 3.88
CA SER A 31 -1.40 3.60 2.61
C SER A 31 -2.40 3.15 1.54
N TYR A 32 -3.49 2.49 1.91
CA TYR A 32 -4.52 2.04 0.97
C TYR A 32 -5.30 3.20 0.34
N TRP A 33 -5.45 4.32 1.06
CA TRP A 33 -6.05 5.54 0.53
C TRP A 33 -5.10 6.31 -0.38
N TYR A 34 -3.79 6.26 -0.07
CA TYR A 34 -2.76 6.76 -0.98
C TYR A 34 -2.78 5.99 -2.30
N GLU A 35 -2.85 4.66 -2.23
CA GLU A 35 -2.98 3.79 -3.39
C GLU A 35 -4.23 4.11 -4.21
N LEU A 36 -5.39 4.25 -3.55
CA LEU A 36 -6.65 4.59 -4.20
C LEU A 36 -6.54 5.92 -4.97
N VAL A 37 -5.91 6.95 -4.40
CA VAL A 37 -5.68 8.23 -5.09
C VAL A 37 -4.68 8.06 -6.22
N ALA A 38 -3.59 7.30 -6.04
CA ALA A 38 -2.59 7.05 -7.08
C ALA A 38 -3.20 6.33 -8.29
N LEU A 39 -4.06 5.34 -8.06
CA LEU A 39 -4.68 4.52 -9.12
C LEU A 39 -5.95 5.14 -9.70
N SER A 40 -6.55 6.15 -9.05
CA SER A 40 -7.78 6.78 -9.53
C SER A 40 -7.64 7.29 -10.96
N PRO A 41 -8.60 7.03 -11.87
CA PRO A 41 -8.63 7.65 -13.19
C PRO A 41 -9.00 9.14 -13.16
N ASP A 42 -9.63 9.62 -12.08
CA ASP A 42 -10.02 11.01 -11.92
C ASP A 42 -8.80 11.88 -11.55
N PRO A 43 -8.40 12.84 -12.40
CA PRO A 43 -7.30 13.76 -12.09
C PRO A 43 -7.60 14.69 -10.91
N ALA A 44 -8.86 14.84 -10.51
CA ALA A 44 -9.29 15.63 -9.37
C ALA A 44 -9.46 14.79 -8.09
N ALA A 45 -9.10 13.51 -8.13
CA ALA A 45 -9.23 12.61 -6.97
C ALA A 45 -8.55 13.19 -5.74
N HIS A 46 -9.26 13.22 -4.63
CA HIS A 46 -8.75 13.69 -3.34
C HIS A 46 -9.44 12.96 -2.18
N VAL A 47 -8.70 12.79 -1.09
CA VAL A 47 -9.19 12.16 0.14
C VAL A 47 -8.65 12.91 1.35
N LEU A 48 -9.51 13.18 2.35
CA LEU A 48 -9.11 13.70 3.64
C LEU A 48 -8.98 12.55 4.65
N LEU A 49 -7.75 12.27 5.08
CA LEU A 49 -7.44 11.35 6.17
C LEU A 49 -7.39 12.10 7.50
N ARG A 50 -8.48 12.02 8.26
CA ARG A 50 -8.65 12.83 9.48
C ARG A 50 -7.64 12.44 10.56
N GLY A 51 -7.07 13.45 11.21
CA GLY A 51 -6.21 13.31 12.38
C GLY A 51 -4.76 12.92 12.06
N LEU A 52 -4.40 12.53 10.82
CA LEU A 52 -3.01 12.32 10.43
C LEU A 52 -2.25 13.64 10.40
N ARG A 53 -1.02 13.63 10.92
CA ARG A 53 -0.16 14.81 11.04
C ARG A 53 1.20 14.57 10.40
N ALA A 54 1.88 15.66 10.02
CA ALA A 54 3.23 15.59 9.46
C ALA A 54 4.24 15.02 10.47
N GLU A 55 4.08 15.40 11.74
CA GLU A 55 4.88 14.87 12.84
C GLU A 55 4.21 13.61 13.38
N SER A 56 4.82 12.47 13.16
CA SER A 56 4.34 11.15 13.61
C SER A 56 5.49 10.33 14.19
N VAL A 57 5.15 9.51 15.19
CA VAL A 57 6.09 8.52 15.75
C VAL A 57 6.03 7.17 15.01
N GLN A 58 5.08 7.02 14.09
CA GLN A 58 4.93 5.80 13.29
C GLN A 58 5.90 5.85 12.09
N GLY A 59 6.69 4.78 11.88
CA GLY A 59 7.59 4.66 10.73
C GLY A 59 6.83 4.74 9.39
N ASP A 60 5.61 4.23 9.35
CA ASP A 60 4.77 4.21 8.15
C ASP A 60 4.25 5.60 7.72
N ALA A 61 4.52 6.67 8.49
CA ALA A 61 4.34 8.05 8.02
C ALA A 61 5.19 8.37 6.78
N ALA A 62 6.23 7.57 6.49
CA ALA A 62 6.95 7.58 5.21
C ALA A 62 6.04 7.40 3.99
N CYS A 63 4.80 6.95 4.18
CA CYS A 63 3.78 6.82 3.13
C CYS A 63 3.66 8.11 2.29
N ALA A 64 3.65 9.27 2.93
CA ALA A 64 3.57 10.57 2.24
C ALA A 64 4.74 10.80 1.26
N GLU A 65 5.96 10.44 1.66
CA GLU A 65 7.17 10.54 0.82
C GLU A 65 7.14 9.49 -0.30
N LEU A 66 6.76 8.24 0.03
CA LEU A 66 6.78 7.12 -0.89
C LEU A 66 5.77 7.25 -2.03
N PHE A 67 4.62 7.84 -1.78
CA PHE A 67 3.58 8.02 -2.80
C PHE A 67 3.70 9.33 -3.59
N ALA A 68 4.51 10.29 -3.14
CA ALA A 68 4.75 11.53 -3.89
C ALA A 68 5.24 11.28 -5.33
N PRO A 69 6.25 10.43 -5.59
CA PRO A 69 6.70 10.12 -6.95
C PRO A 69 5.65 9.32 -7.76
N LEU A 70 4.68 8.70 -7.10
CA LEU A 70 3.59 7.94 -7.73
C LEU A 70 2.35 8.80 -8.04
N GLY A 71 2.44 10.11 -7.84
CA GLY A 71 1.39 11.05 -8.21
C GLY A 71 0.38 11.33 -7.09
N VAL A 72 0.79 11.27 -5.83
CA VAL A 72 -0.04 11.69 -4.70
C VAL A 72 0.64 12.79 -3.90
N LYS A 73 0.06 13.99 -3.94
CA LYS A 73 0.48 15.12 -3.11
C LYS A 73 -0.22 15.04 -1.75
N THR A 74 0.55 15.14 -0.67
CA THR A 74 0.04 15.26 0.70
C THR A 74 0.12 16.70 1.17
N THR A 75 -0.99 17.21 1.69
CA THR A 75 -1.06 18.54 2.35
C THR A 75 -1.60 18.36 3.76
N PHE A 76 -0.81 18.70 4.76
CA PHE A 76 -1.24 18.61 6.16
C PHE A 76 -2.03 19.86 6.56
N THR A 77 -3.17 19.63 7.21
CA THR A 77 -4.09 20.65 7.74
C THR A 77 -4.42 20.34 9.19
N GLU A 78 -5.10 21.23 9.88
CA GLU A 78 -5.61 20.98 11.24
C GLU A 78 -6.56 19.77 11.29
N ALA A 79 -7.30 19.50 10.21
CA ALA A 79 -8.24 18.38 10.12
C ALA A 79 -7.56 17.04 9.84
N GLY A 80 -6.35 17.05 9.30
CA GLY A 80 -5.61 15.83 8.90
C GLY A 80 -4.81 16.01 7.62
N ALA A 81 -4.44 14.89 6.98
CA ALA A 81 -3.74 14.85 5.72
C ALA A 81 -4.73 14.85 4.53
N VAL A 82 -4.63 15.82 3.67
CA VAL A 82 -5.35 15.89 2.40
C VAL A 82 -4.47 15.28 1.31
N LEU A 83 -4.91 14.17 0.76
CA LEU A 83 -4.29 13.53 -0.40
C LEU A 83 -4.92 14.11 -1.66
N THR A 84 -4.11 14.46 -2.64
CA THR A 84 -4.59 14.98 -3.92
C THR A 84 -3.81 14.33 -5.04
N LYS A 85 -4.52 13.85 -6.07
CA LYS A 85 -3.86 13.32 -7.25
C LYS A 85 -3.07 14.41 -7.98
N CYS A 86 -1.87 14.07 -8.43
CA CYS A 86 -1.04 14.93 -9.24
C CYS A 86 -0.28 14.10 -10.28
N THR A 87 0.40 14.78 -11.21
CA THR A 87 1.22 14.08 -12.19
C THR A 87 2.40 13.38 -11.50
N PRO A 88 2.62 12.06 -11.74
CA PRO A 88 3.79 11.37 -11.24
C PRO A 88 5.09 12.03 -11.71
N THR A 89 6.07 12.16 -10.82
CA THR A 89 7.33 12.85 -11.13
C THR A 89 8.51 11.90 -11.35
N ALA A 90 8.36 10.63 -10.96
CA ALA A 90 9.45 9.69 -10.97
C ALA A 90 9.68 9.07 -12.35
N ASN A 91 10.91 9.17 -12.85
CA ASN A 91 11.43 8.45 -14.01
C ASN A 91 12.41 7.36 -13.56
N GLY A 92 12.53 6.26 -14.35
CA GLY A 92 13.44 5.16 -14.07
C GLY A 92 12.90 4.15 -13.02
N VAL A 93 13.75 3.32 -12.47
CA VAL A 93 13.38 2.29 -11.49
C VAL A 93 13.16 2.92 -10.11
N PHE A 94 12.05 2.58 -9.46
CA PHE A 94 11.80 3.01 -8.08
C PHE A 94 12.51 2.05 -7.11
N VAL A 95 13.58 2.53 -6.47
CA VAL A 95 14.37 1.73 -5.53
C VAL A 95 14.04 2.14 -4.10
N ARG A 96 13.75 1.16 -3.23
CA ARG A 96 13.46 1.41 -1.81
C ARG A 96 13.84 0.21 -0.94
N ASP A 97 14.36 0.50 0.24
CA ASP A 97 14.54 -0.45 1.34
C ASP A 97 13.36 -0.32 2.32
N PHE A 98 12.67 -1.45 2.57
CA PHE A 98 11.51 -1.55 3.46
C PHE A 98 11.85 -2.13 4.84
N SER A 99 13.12 -2.29 5.20
CA SER A 99 13.52 -2.83 6.52
C SER A 99 12.87 -2.07 7.69
N ALA A 100 12.69 -0.75 7.56
CA ALA A 100 12.07 0.11 8.57
C ALA A 100 10.53 0.23 8.43
N THR A 101 9.96 -0.07 7.26
CA THR A 101 8.54 0.11 6.94
C THR A 101 7.96 -1.09 6.17
N PRO A 102 8.17 -2.35 6.65
CA PRO A 102 7.81 -3.55 5.90
C PRO A 102 6.31 -3.65 5.60
N ASP A 103 5.48 -3.03 6.42
CA ASP A 103 4.03 -3.07 6.27
C ASP A 103 3.49 -2.19 5.13
N LEU A 104 4.30 -1.26 4.61
CA LEU A 104 3.97 -0.48 3.40
C LEU A 104 4.33 -1.22 2.10
N ALA A 105 5.17 -2.24 2.16
CA ALA A 105 5.73 -2.88 0.97
C ALA A 105 4.64 -3.46 0.05
N GLN A 106 3.62 -4.16 0.62
CA GLN A 106 2.55 -4.76 -0.19
C GLN A 106 1.78 -3.71 -1.00
N THR A 107 1.35 -2.64 -0.33
CA THR A 107 0.63 -1.55 -0.99
C THR A 107 1.47 -0.91 -2.10
N LEU A 108 2.76 -0.65 -1.84
CA LEU A 108 3.67 -0.07 -2.84
C LEU A 108 3.93 -1.02 -4.01
N VAL A 109 4.06 -2.34 -3.77
CA VAL A 109 4.22 -3.35 -4.82
C VAL A 109 3.02 -3.34 -5.74
N VAL A 110 1.81 -3.43 -5.20
CA VAL A 110 0.56 -3.44 -5.99
C VAL A 110 0.40 -2.13 -6.75
N THR A 111 0.59 -0.98 -6.08
CA THR A 111 0.49 0.34 -6.71
C THR A 111 1.47 0.48 -7.88
N CYS A 112 2.76 0.18 -7.67
CA CYS A 112 3.78 0.32 -8.70
C CYS A 112 3.53 -0.63 -9.86
N ALA A 113 3.15 -1.88 -9.59
CA ALA A 113 2.86 -2.87 -10.60
C ALA A 113 1.70 -2.44 -11.51
N LEU A 114 0.59 -1.95 -10.91
CA LEU A 114 -0.59 -1.49 -11.65
C LEU A 114 -0.35 -0.16 -12.39
N LEU A 115 0.54 0.70 -11.90
CA LEU A 115 0.97 1.90 -12.63
C LEU A 115 1.99 1.59 -13.74
N GLY A 116 2.40 0.33 -13.93
CA GLY A 116 3.48 -0.02 -14.87
C GLY A 116 4.83 0.58 -14.48
N ARG A 117 5.04 0.84 -13.19
CA ARG A 117 6.24 1.48 -12.64
C ARG A 117 7.29 0.42 -12.29
N ALA A 118 8.42 0.41 -13.00
CA ALA A 118 9.54 -0.44 -12.63
C ALA A 118 10.02 -0.15 -11.20
N PHE A 119 10.29 -1.20 -10.44
CA PHE A 119 10.82 -1.06 -9.08
C PHE A 119 11.83 -2.17 -8.71
N ARG A 120 12.67 -1.85 -7.71
CA ARG A 120 13.47 -2.80 -6.95
C ARG A 120 13.31 -2.49 -5.46
N PHE A 121 12.65 -3.37 -4.72
CA PHE A 121 12.39 -3.25 -3.30
C PHE A 121 13.21 -4.29 -2.54
N THR A 122 13.89 -3.84 -1.47
CA THR A 122 14.74 -4.66 -0.59
C THR A 122 14.26 -4.59 0.86
N GLY A 123 14.90 -5.34 1.76
CA GLY A 123 14.52 -5.36 3.18
C GLY A 123 13.22 -6.10 3.43
N LEU A 124 12.83 -7.04 2.56
CA LEU A 124 11.55 -7.74 2.56
C LEU A 124 11.57 -9.09 3.29
N ALA A 125 12.70 -9.50 3.87
CA ALA A 125 12.85 -10.83 4.51
C ALA A 125 11.73 -11.12 5.52
N SER A 126 11.27 -10.12 6.28
CA SER A 126 10.20 -10.30 7.26
C SER A 126 8.83 -10.64 6.63
N LEU A 127 8.62 -10.37 5.34
CA LEU A 127 7.36 -10.63 4.66
C LEU A 127 7.09 -12.12 4.41
N HIS A 128 8.12 -12.96 4.45
CA HIS A 128 7.97 -14.41 4.32
C HIS A 128 7.39 -15.09 5.57
N ILE A 129 7.43 -14.42 6.73
CA ILE A 129 7.05 -14.98 8.03
C ILE A 129 5.94 -14.19 8.73
N LYS A 130 5.13 -13.45 7.96
CA LYS A 130 3.92 -12.75 8.46
C LYS A 130 2.73 -13.72 8.53
N GLU A 131 1.50 -13.24 8.34
CA GLU A 131 0.28 -14.04 8.30
C GLU A 131 0.32 -15.10 7.17
N THR A 132 1.01 -14.77 6.11
CA THR A 132 1.34 -15.64 4.97
C THR A 132 2.73 -15.30 4.45
N ASP A 133 3.28 -16.10 3.53
CA ASP A 133 4.38 -15.64 2.68
C ASP A 133 3.84 -14.59 1.70
N ARG A 134 3.97 -13.33 2.10
CA ARG A 134 3.44 -12.18 1.36
C ARG A 134 4.09 -12.00 0.00
N ILE A 135 5.36 -12.38 -0.14
CA ILE A 135 6.08 -12.31 -1.43
C ILE A 135 5.46 -13.29 -2.42
N ALA A 136 5.30 -14.54 -2.01
CA ALA A 136 4.66 -15.56 -2.85
C ALA A 136 3.20 -15.19 -3.19
N ALA A 137 2.45 -14.66 -2.21
CA ALA A 137 1.07 -14.21 -2.41
C ALA A 137 0.99 -13.07 -3.44
N LEU A 138 1.83 -12.03 -3.33
CA LEU A 138 1.89 -10.93 -4.31
C LEU A 138 2.24 -11.42 -5.72
N GLN A 139 3.22 -12.33 -5.84
CA GLN A 139 3.59 -12.92 -7.12
C GLN A 139 2.43 -13.69 -7.76
N ASN A 140 1.67 -14.44 -6.96
CA ASN A 140 0.55 -15.24 -7.46
C ASN A 140 -0.62 -14.37 -7.90
N GLU A 141 -1.02 -13.40 -7.07
CA GLU A 141 -2.19 -12.58 -7.35
C GLU A 141 -1.95 -11.58 -8.48
N LEU A 142 -0.79 -10.93 -8.55
CA LEU A 142 -0.47 -10.02 -9.64
C LEU A 142 -0.29 -10.73 -10.99
N ARG A 143 0.08 -12.02 -10.99
CA ARG A 143 0.16 -12.82 -12.22
C ARG A 143 -1.18 -12.96 -12.92
N GLN A 144 -2.30 -12.92 -12.18
CA GLN A 144 -3.64 -12.91 -12.77
C GLN A 144 -3.87 -11.68 -13.66
N PHE A 145 -3.15 -10.58 -13.38
CA PHE A 145 -3.17 -9.34 -14.17
C PHE A 145 -2.06 -9.29 -15.22
N GLY A 146 -1.43 -10.44 -15.53
CA GLY A 146 -0.31 -10.50 -16.48
C GLY A 146 0.98 -9.85 -15.97
N ILE A 147 1.04 -9.51 -14.67
CA ILE A 147 2.18 -8.87 -14.04
C ILE A 147 3.07 -9.94 -13.40
N VAL A 148 4.33 -10.01 -13.82
CA VAL A 148 5.30 -10.99 -13.32
C VAL A 148 6.32 -10.27 -12.43
N LEU A 149 6.33 -10.64 -11.15
CA LEU A 149 7.31 -10.16 -10.19
C LEU A 149 8.47 -11.16 -10.06
N HIS A 150 9.68 -10.64 -9.93
CA HIS A 150 10.90 -11.43 -9.74
C HIS A 150 11.45 -11.23 -8.33
N SER A 151 11.89 -12.32 -7.70
CA SER A 151 12.58 -12.30 -6.41
C SER A 151 13.99 -12.86 -6.60
N PRO A 152 14.96 -12.01 -7.00
CA PRO A 152 16.33 -12.47 -7.27
C PRO A 152 17.07 -12.90 -6.00
N GLU A 153 16.69 -12.34 -4.86
CA GLU A 153 17.21 -12.63 -3.53
C GLU A 153 16.05 -12.77 -2.54
N HIS A 154 16.28 -13.47 -1.43
CA HIS A 154 15.25 -13.78 -0.43
C HIS A 154 14.54 -12.53 0.15
N ASP A 155 15.21 -11.38 0.22
CA ASP A 155 14.70 -10.14 0.76
C ASP A 155 14.37 -9.07 -0.30
N THR A 156 14.38 -9.46 -1.58
CA THR A 156 14.26 -8.52 -2.71
C THR A 156 13.10 -8.90 -3.62
N LEU A 157 12.36 -7.90 -4.08
CA LEU A 157 11.30 -8.04 -5.08
C LEU A 157 11.47 -6.98 -6.16
N GLU A 158 11.38 -7.41 -7.41
CA GLU A 158 11.57 -6.57 -8.59
C GLU A 158 10.42 -6.70 -9.57
N PHE A 159 10.15 -5.61 -10.26
CA PHE A 159 9.25 -5.56 -11.41
C PHE A 159 9.84 -4.67 -12.50
N THR A 160 9.77 -5.16 -13.72
CA THR A 160 10.07 -4.39 -14.92
C THR A 160 8.92 -4.59 -15.91
N PRO A 161 8.17 -3.54 -16.28
CA PRO A 161 7.10 -3.66 -17.26
C PRO A 161 7.67 -4.06 -18.63
N ALA A 162 6.89 -4.84 -19.38
CA ALA A 162 7.27 -5.21 -20.75
C ALA A 162 7.44 -3.94 -21.63
N PRO A 163 8.36 -3.92 -22.60
CA PRO A 163 8.65 -2.74 -23.43
C PRO A 163 7.46 -2.15 -24.18
N GLN A 164 6.39 -2.91 -24.38
CA GLN A 164 5.16 -2.49 -25.05
C GLN A 164 4.10 -1.93 -24.08
N ALA A 165 4.31 -2.03 -22.79
CA ALA A 165 3.38 -1.54 -21.76
C ALA A 165 3.60 -0.07 -21.37
N SER A 166 4.37 0.70 -22.16
CA SER A 166 4.56 2.15 -21.97
C SER A 166 3.33 3.01 -22.38
N THR A 167 2.26 2.38 -22.81
CA THR A 167 0.94 3.00 -22.79
C THR A 167 0.33 2.70 -21.41
N SER A 168 0.19 3.75 -20.57
CA SER A 168 -0.77 3.79 -19.48
C SER A 168 -1.88 2.76 -19.74
N PHE A 169 -2.25 1.94 -18.71
CA PHE A 169 -3.50 1.19 -18.72
C PHE A 169 -4.63 2.21 -18.95
N THR A 170 -4.81 2.62 -20.21
CA THR A 170 -5.94 3.45 -20.61
C THR A 170 -7.13 2.51 -20.70
N GLN A 171 -8.23 2.89 -20.07
CA GLN A 171 -9.51 2.18 -19.96
C GLN A 171 -10.13 1.72 -21.29
N THR A 172 -9.42 1.75 -22.41
CA THR A 172 -9.97 1.44 -23.76
C THR A 172 -9.81 -0.02 -24.17
N SER A 173 -9.06 -0.83 -23.41
CA SER A 173 -9.07 -2.29 -23.59
C SER A 173 -8.70 -2.93 -22.25
N PRO A 174 -9.58 -3.68 -21.61
CA PRO A 174 -9.18 -4.49 -20.46
C PRO A 174 -8.07 -5.44 -20.92
N PRO A 175 -6.97 -5.60 -20.15
CA PRO A 175 -5.85 -6.45 -20.53
C PRO A 175 -6.20 -7.95 -20.63
N PHE A 176 -7.49 -8.28 -20.57
CA PHE A 176 -8.07 -9.62 -20.55
C PHE A 176 -8.98 -9.87 -21.76
N GLU A 177 -8.52 -9.62 -23.00
CA GLU A 177 -9.16 -10.22 -24.17
C GLU A 177 -8.93 -11.74 -24.10
N GLY A 178 -9.92 -12.46 -23.57
CA GLY A 178 -9.95 -13.93 -23.59
C GLY A 178 -10.44 -14.63 -22.34
N ASN A 179 -10.47 -13.99 -21.18
CA ASN A 179 -11.00 -14.63 -19.97
C ASN A 179 -12.29 -13.94 -19.52
N THR A 180 -13.42 -14.62 -19.66
CA THR A 180 -14.77 -14.09 -19.33
C THR A 180 -15.07 -14.11 -17.84
N SER A 181 -14.16 -14.59 -16.99
CA SER A 181 -14.33 -14.67 -15.53
C SER A 181 -13.68 -13.48 -14.82
N THR A 182 -14.40 -12.89 -13.89
CA THR A 182 -13.87 -11.88 -12.96
C THR A 182 -12.66 -12.45 -12.20
N PRO A 183 -11.50 -11.76 -12.18
CA PRO A 183 -10.35 -12.23 -11.39
C PRO A 183 -10.70 -12.33 -9.92
N THR A 184 -10.28 -13.42 -9.29
CA THR A 184 -10.52 -13.69 -7.87
C THR A 184 -9.22 -13.58 -7.10
N ILE A 185 -9.13 -12.63 -6.18
CA ILE A 185 -7.98 -12.38 -5.32
C ILE A 185 -8.09 -13.22 -4.05
N HIS A 186 -7.13 -14.09 -3.84
CA HIS A 186 -7.02 -14.88 -2.62
C HIS A 186 -6.31 -14.05 -1.54
N THR A 187 -6.90 -13.99 -0.35
CA THR A 187 -6.36 -13.20 0.76
C THR A 187 -5.35 -13.96 1.61
N TYR A 188 -5.27 -15.28 1.49
CA TYR A 188 -4.36 -16.13 2.28
C TYR A 188 -4.52 -15.89 3.81
N ASN A 189 -5.73 -15.54 4.25
CA ASN A 189 -6.02 -15.14 5.63
C ASN A 189 -5.19 -13.92 6.11
N ASP A 190 -4.74 -13.09 5.19
CA ASP A 190 -3.96 -11.87 5.46
C ASP A 190 -4.78 -10.63 5.05
N HIS A 191 -5.06 -9.79 6.04
CA HIS A 191 -5.84 -8.56 5.84
C HIS A 191 -5.17 -7.59 4.85
N ARG A 192 -3.83 -7.55 4.79
CA ARG A 192 -3.12 -6.65 3.86
C ARG A 192 -3.26 -7.08 2.41
N MET A 193 -3.47 -8.37 2.13
CA MET A 193 -3.79 -8.81 0.78
C MET A 193 -5.14 -8.23 0.33
N ALA A 194 -6.18 -8.34 1.16
CA ALA A 194 -7.47 -7.74 0.84
C ALA A 194 -7.39 -6.22 0.67
N LEU A 195 -6.71 -5.55 1.60
CA LEU A 195 -6.62 -4.09 1.66
C LEU A 195 -5.83 -3.50 0.47
N SER A 196 -4.69 -4.10 0.10
CA SER A 196 -3.87 -3.60 -1.01
C SER A 196 -4.39 -4.01 -2.39
N PHE A 197 -5.21 -5.06 -2.52
CA PHE A 197 -5.80 -5.39 -3.82
C PHE A 197 -7.15 -4.72 -4.07
N ALA A 198 -7.86 -4.24 -3.05
CA ALA A 198 -9.15 -3.58 -3.24
C ALA A 198 -9.08 -2.38 -4.20
N PRO A 199 -8.09 -1.47 -4.13
CA PRO A 199 -7.96 -0.37 -5.08
C PRO A 199 -7.62 -0.79 -6.51
N ALA A 200 -7.13 -2.03 -6.73
CA ALA A 200 -6.79 -2.53 -8.06
C ALA A 200 -8.00 -2.51 -9.02
N ALA A 201 -9.22 -2.64 -8.49
CA ALA A 201 -10.44 -2.56 -9.27
C ALA A 201 -10.57 -1.25 -10.08
N LEU A 202 -9.93 -0.17 -9.67
CA LEU A 202 -9.91 1.10 -10.41
C LEU A 202 -9.13 1.01 -11.73
N VAL A 203 -8.24 0.04 -11.86
CA VAL A 203 -7.36 -0.12 -13.03
C VAL A 203 -7.75 -1.34 -13.87
N VAL A 204 -7.99 -2.48 -13.21
CA VAL A 204 -8.23 -3.75 -13.90
C VAL A 204 -9.71 -4.04 -14.13
N GLY A 205 -10.62 -3.23 -13.59
CA GLY A 205 -12.05 -3.47 -13.59
C GLY A 205 -12.50 -4.35 -12.42
N PRO A 206 -13.71 -4.92 -12.46
CA PRO A 206 -14.24 -5.70 -11.35
C PRO A 206 -13.34 -6.87 -10.95
N ILE A 207 -13.13 -7.02 -9.65
CA ILE A 207 -12.42 -8.15 -9.03
C ILE A 207 -13.29 -8.73 -7.92
N GLU A 208 -13.10 -10.00 -7.62
CA GLU A 208 -13.63 -10.66 -6.44
C GLU A 208 -12.53 -10.84 -5.39
N ILE A 209 -12.82 -10.60 -4.12
CA ILE A 209 -11.87 -10.80 -3.03
C ILE A 209 -12.40 -11.92 -2.14
N CYS A 210 -11.65 -13.03 -2.06
CA CYS A 210 -11.98 -14.14 -1.17
C CYS A 210 -11.80 -13.74 0.29
N CYS A 211 -12.73 -14.17 1.15
CA CYS A 211 -12.67 -13.93 2.60
C CYS A 211 -12.44 -12.44 2.95
N PRO A 212 -13.30 -11.52 2.47
CA PRO A 212 -13.11 -10.08 2.65
C PRO A 212 -13.14 -9.65 4.13
N GLU A 213 -13.68 -10.47 5.03
CA GLU A 213 -13.75 -10.23 6.47
C GLU A 213 -12.39 -10.20 7.16
N VAL A 214 -11.31 -10.68 6.51
CA VAL A 214 -9.94 -10.65 7.08
C VAL A 214 -9.47 -9.22 7.39
N VAL A 215 -10.05 -8.20 6.75
CA VAL A 215 -9.74 -6.79 7.03
C VAL A 215 -10.08 -6.39 8.46
N SER A 216 -11.00 -7.11 9.11
CA SER A 216 -11.42 -6.83 10.50
C SER A 216 -10.28 -6.88 11.51
N LYS A 217 -9.17 -7.55 11.18
CA LYS A 217 -7.97 -7.62 12.01
C LYS A 217 -7.33 -6.25 12.27
N SER A 218 -7.33 -5.35 11.28
CA SER A 218 -6.67 -4.05 11.40
C SER A 218 -7.54 -2.87 10.94
N TYR A 219 -8.53 -3.11 10.06
CA TYR A 219 -9.41 -2.07 9.55
C TYR A 219 -10.86 -2.57 9.41
N PRO A 220 -11.59 -2.75 10.53
CA PRO A 220 -12.92 -3.38 10.52
C PRO A 220 -13.95 -2.68 9.63
N ARG A 221 -13.79 -1.36 9.41
CA ARG A 221 -14.74 -0.54 8.62
C ARG A 221 -14.25 -0.24 7.21
N PHE A 222 -13.20 -0.91 6.73
CA PHE A 222 -12.60 -0.61 5.43
C PHE A 222 -13.60 -0.64 4.28
N TRP A 223 -14.43 -1.67 4.18
CA TRP A 223 -15.41 -1.81 3.10
C TRP A 223 -16.49 -0.72 3.15
N GLU A 224 -16.94 -0.33 4.34
CA GLU A 224 -17.89 0.77 4.51
C GLU A 224 -17.28 2.11 4.06
N ASP A 225 -16.03 2.35 4.45
CA ASP A 225 -15.34 3.59 4.12
C ASP A 225 -14.99 3.64 2.62
N LEU A 226 -14.62 2.51 2.00
CA LEU A 226 -14.37 2.41 0.56
C LEU A 226 -15.65 2.69 -0.23
N GLN A 227 -16.79 2.10 0.13
CA GLN A 227 -18.08 2.33 -0.52
C GLN A 227 -18.56 3.78 -0.48
N ARG A 228 -18.14 4.55 0.51
CA ARG A 228 -18.48 5.98 0.60
C ARG A 228 -17.71 6.86 -0.39
N LEU A 229 -16.58 6.39 -0.87
CA LEU A 229 -15.69 7.15 -1.75
C LEU A 229 -15.80 6.70 -3.21
N THR A 230 -16.28 5.49 -3.44
CA THR A 230 -16.54 4.96 -4.78
C THR A 230 -18.03 5.10 -5.09
N PRO A 231 -18.40 5.74 -6.20
CA PRO A 231 -19.81 5.93 -6.59
C PRO A 231 -20.50 4.62 -6.93
#